data_5ebe5dd3d3f47c9a1b05ad0ec9e6aa27
#
_entry.id   5ebe5dd3d3f47c9a1b05ad0ec9e6aa27
#
_cell.length_a   1.000
_cell.length_b   1.000
_cell.length_c   1.000
_cell.angle_alpha   90.00
_cell.angle_beta   90.00
_cell.angle_gamma   90.00
#
_symmetry.space_group_name_H-M   'P 1'
#
loop_
_entity.id
_entity.type
_entity.pdbx_description
1 polymer ?
#
loop_
_entity_poly.entity_id
_entity_poly.type
_entity_poly.pdbx_seq_one_letter_code
_entity_poly.pdbx_strand_id
1 'polypeptide(L)'
;MKISRILVPIDFSESAEHAVKAAGMLVDYFGSTVDLMHAVPMMKYFHDSMDPLGVPYSIEKDLYPHSLEQAKNNLEGLAKAHIKKEHIGSTITQIERKPSEGIYTVANSGRYDLVVMATHGADDSMHLLGGTTEKVIRHSKVPVLTIPKEKSLDKLTRLVVPIDFSEHSMQALRAAFELAKEFEATIVLLNVIELYSAGSDMMPYVPVNIDEQGVYENMMVRLSEYVDEQVPEFQLRQSGVVFTDELVSTKHPELKVDLETVVLKGVSAHHEIVDYVDEHGDLLVMSTHGRTGLARILIGSTTEQVARHSKKPMLTIRSLS
;
A
#
# COMPACT_ATOMS: atom_id res chain seq x y z
N MET A 1 0.74 8.13 -12.13
CA MET A 1 1.21 8.65 -10.81
C MET A 1 2.70 8.94 -10.90
N LYS A 2 3.14 10.19 -10.69
CA LYS A 2 4.58 10.50 -10.70
C LYS A 2 5.15 10.22 -9.31
N ILE A 3 6.12 9.33 -9.19
CA ILE A 3 6.80 9.01 -7.93
C ILE A 3 8.21 9.58 -8.01
N SER A 4 8.39 10.82 -7.54
CA SER A 4 9.69 11.52 -7.58
C SER A 4 10.45 11.35 -6.28
N ARG A 5 9.76 11.18 -5.16
CA ARG A 5 10.38 11.05 -3.84
C ARG A 5 9.68 10.05 -2.94
N ILE A 6 10.43 9.09 -2.45
CA ILE A 6 9.99 7.97 -1.61
C ILE A 6 10.50 8.17 -0.19
N LEU A 7 9.63 8.00 0.82
CA LEU A 7 9.99 7.90 2.22
C LEU A 7 10.00 6.44 2.66
N VAL A 8 11.09 5.99 3.28
CA VAL A 8 11.19 4.63 3.82
C VAL A 8 11.45 4.71 5.33
N PRO A 9 10.42 4.49 6.15
CA PRO A 9 10.57 4.36 7.59
C PRO A 9 11.26 3.05 7.97
N ILE A 10 12.27 3.12 8.86
CA ILE A 10 13.16 2.02 9.24
C ILE A 10 13.17 1.87 10.76
N ASP A 11 13.01 0.65 11.25
CA ASP A 11 13.20 0.26 12.65
C ASP A 11 14.42 -0.67 12.86
N PHE A 12 15.21 -0.86 11.80
CA PHE A 12 16.38 -1.74 11.74
C PHE A 12 16.07 -3.22 11.87
N SER A 13 14.81 -3.64 11.72
CA SER A 13 14.44 -5.05 11.57
C SER A 13 14.81 -5.57 10.19
N GLU A 14 14.90 -6.89 10.04
CA GLU A 14 15.10 -7.56 8.75
C GLU A 14 13.96 -7.20 7.76
N SER A 15 12.72 -7.15 8.25
CA SER A 15 11.57 -6.74 7.45
C SER A 15 11.69 -5.31 6.91
N ALA A 16 12.22 -4.38 7.72
CA ALA A 16 12.44 -3.01 7.26
C ALA A 16 13.52 -2.93 6.17
N GLU A 17 14.54 -3.80 6.21
CA GLU A 17 15.53 -3.89 5.14
C GLU A 17 14.90 -4.33 3.80
N HIS A 18 13.91 -5.22 3.81
CA HIS A 18 13.15 -5.58 2.60
C HIS A 18 12.41 -4.37 2.02
N ALA A 19 11.89 -3.47 2.85
CA ALA A 19 11.28 -2.24 2.37
C ALA A 19 12.32 -1.30 1.70
N VAL A 20 13.56 -1.24 2.20
CA VAL A 20 14.65 -0.49 1.54
C VAL A 20 15.00 -1.09 0.19
N LYS A 21 15.12 -2.43 0.11
CA LYS A 21 15.36 -3.15 -1.15
C LYS A 21 14.25 -2.86 -2.17
N ALA A 22 12.98 -2.93 -1.72
CA ALA A 22 11.83 -2.62 -2.56
C ALA A 22 11.87 -1.18 -3.07
N ALA A 23 12.20 -0.21 -2.22
CA ALA A 23 12.36 1.18 -2.65
C ALA A 23 13.51 1.34 -3.67
N GLY A 24 14.62 0.62 -3.48
CA GLY A 24 15.74 0.58 -4.43
C GLY A 24 15.33 0.04 -5.82
N MET A 25 14.43 -0.94 -5.87
CA MET A 25 13.89 -1.45 -7.14
C MET A 25 12.94 -0.44 -7.80
N LEU A 26 12.08 0.24 -7.04
CA LEU A 26 11.19 1.27 -7.57
C LEU A 26 11.95 2.44 -8.21
N VAL A 27 13.16 2.72 -7.75
CA VAL A 27 14.05 3.71 -8.37
C VAL A 27 14.33 3.40 -9.84
N ASP A 28 14.45 2.12 -10.20
CA ASP A 28 14.75 1.70 -11.58
C ASP A 28 13.58 2.00 -12.53
N TYR A 29 12.35 2.04 -12.02
CA TYR A 29 11.16 2.38 -12.80
C TYR A 29 10.87 3.88 -12.82
N PHE A 30 11.02 4.57 -11.69
CA PHE A 30 10.54 5.95 -11.54
C PHE A 30 11.64 7.00 -11.50
N GLY A 31 12.92 6.60 -11.35
CA GLY A 31 14.02 7.53 -11.16
C GLY A 31 13.92 8.34 -9.85
N SER A 32 13.23 7.80 -8.85
CA SER A 32 12.89 8.46 -7.59
C SER A 32 14.13 8.73 -6.74
N THR A 33 14.04 9.75 -5.88
CA THR A 33 14.97 9.92 -4.75
C THR A 33 14.38 9.25 -3.51
N VAL A 34 15.19 8.51 -2.75
CA VAL A 34 14.76 7.75 -1.57
C VAL A 34 15.35 8.36 -0.31
N ASP A 35 14.47 8.78 0.59
CA ASP A 35 14.83 9.24 1.94
C ASP A 35 14.55 8.11 2.93
N LEU A 36 15.53 7.79 3.80
CA LEU A 36 15.35 6.86 4.89
C LEU A 36 15.08 7.61 6.20
N MET A 37 14.13 7.12 6.99
CA MET A 37 13.74 7.75 8.26
C MET A 37 13.74 6.73 9.40
N HIS A 38 14.36 7.09 10.53
CA HIS A 38 14.20 6.38 11.79
C HIS A 38 13.61 7.28 12.88
N ALA A 39 12.51 6.83 13.47
CA ALA A 39 11.88 7.49 14.60
C ALA A 39 12.38 6.83 15.90
N VAL A 40 13.28 7.51 16.60
CA VAL A 40 13.81 7.06 17.90
C VAL A 40 12.71 7.21 18.95
N PRO A 41 12.29 6.13 19.63
CA PRO A 41 11.27 6.22 20.67
C PRO A 41 11.72 7.09 21.86
N MET A 42 10.82 7.94 22.34
CA MET A 42 11.08 8.75 23.53
C MET A 42 11.09 7.86 24.79
N MET A 43 12.20 7.80 25.49
CA MET A 43 12.39 6.99 26.71
C MET A 43 11.86 7.70 27.97
N LYS A 44 10.64 8.16 27.97
CA LYS A 44 10.06 8.93 29.10
C LYS A 44 10.03 8.12 30.40
N TYR A 45 9.68 6.84 30.33
CA TYR A 45 9.62 6.01 31.54
C TYR A 45 10.98 5.71 32.16
N PHE A 46 12.06 5.74 31.37
CA PHE A 46 13.40 5.53 31.88
C PHE A 46 13.87 6.76 32.66
N HIS A 47 13.52 7.94 32.22
CA HIS A 47 13.84 9.20 32.91
C HIS A 47 13.14 9.26 34.29
N ASP A 48 11.83 8.99 34.34
CA ASP A 48 11.04 9.00 35.57
C ASP A 48 11.51 7.91 36.59
N SER A 49 12.16 6.84 36.12
CA SER A 49 12.67 5.75 36.96
C SER A 49 14.11 6.00 37.48
N MET A 50 14.92 6.78 36.77
CA MET A 50 16.33 7.03 37.10
C MET A 50 16.55 8.29 37.94
N ASP A 51 15.64 9.26 37.84
CA ASP A 51 15.69 10.52 38.61
C ASP A 51 15.74 10.29 40.11
N PRO A 52 14.94 9.36 40.72
CA PRO A 52 15.00 9.04 42.14
C PRO A 52 16.29 8.38 42.57
N LEU A 53 17.10 7.82 41.65
CA LEU A 53 18.36 7.11 41.96
C LEU A 53 19.56 8.06 41.99
N GLY A 54 19.39 9.35 41.68
CA GLY A 54 20.47 10.35 41.72
C GLY A 54 21.61 10.06 40.74
N VAL A 55 21.34 9.37 39.65
CA VAL A 55 22.35 9.07 38.62
C VAL A 55 22.62 10.34 37.83
N PRO A 56 23.86 10.83 37.76
CA PRO A 56 24.20 12.05 37.00
C PRO A 56 24.29 11.79 35.50
N TYR A 57 23.17 11.29 34.93
CA TYR A 57 23.06 10.94 33.51
C TYR A 57 21.85 11.60 32.91
N SER A 58 22.04 12.41 31.89
CA SER A 58 20.96 13.08 31.18
C SER A 58 20.64 12.33 29.88
N ILE A 59 19.46 11.72 29.82
CA ILE A 59 18.97 11.05 28.61
C ILE A 59 18.97 12.02 27.41
N GLU A 60 18.54 13.26 27.64
CA GLU A 60 18.47 14.28 26.59
C GLU A 60 19.84 14.73 26.10
N LYS A 61 20.80 14.87 26.99
CA LYS A 61 22.12 15.40 26.65
C LYS A 61 23.15 14.32 26.27
N ASP A 62 23.02 13.14 26.86
CA ASP A 62 24.03 12.11 26.75
C ASP A 62 23.60 10.94 25.86
N LEU A 63 22.35 10.48 25.99
CA LEU A 63 21.88 9.29 25.27
C LEU A 63 21.30 9.63 23.88
N TYR A 64 20.42 10.61 23.79
CA TYR A 64 19.75 10.90 22.52
C TYR A 64 20.70 11.34 21.40
N PRO A 65 21.69 12.22 21.63
CA PRO A 65 22.64 12.57 20.58
C PRO A 65 23.38 11.37 20.02
N HIS A 66 23.84 10.46 20.89
CA HIS A 66 24.53 9.24 20.49
C HIS A 66 23.59 8.28 19.71
N SER A 67 22.38 8.09 20.21
CA SER A 67 21.37 7.25 19.54
C SER A 67 20.97 7.79 18.16
N LEU A 68 20.82 9.11 18.03
CA LEU A 68 20.50 9.75 16.74
C LEU A 68 21.66 9.63 15.76
N GLU A 69 22.90 9.80 16.21
CA GLU A 69 24.10 9.65 15.37
C GLU A 69 24.27 8.20 14.91
N GLN A 70 24.14 7.24 15.83
CA GLN A 70 24.19 5.83 15.50
C GLN A 70 23.09 5.43 14.50
N ALA A 71 21.85 5.87 14.72
CA ALA A 71 20.75 5.63 13.81
C ALA A 71 21.03 6.23 12.42
N LYS A 72 21.57 7.45 12.36
CA LYS A 72 21.96 8.09 11.10
C LYS A 72 23.00 7.27 10.35
N ASN A 73 24.06 6.83 11.03
CA ASN A 73 25.13 6.02 10.43
C ASN A 73 24.58 4.68 9.89
N ASN A 74 23.67 4.05 10.62
CA ASN A 74 23.02 2.82 10.20
C ASN A 74 22.14 3.04 8.96
N LEU A 75 21.33 4.13 8.92
CA LEU A 75 20.53 4.50 7.76
C LEU A 75 21.40 4.75 6.53
N GLU A 76 22.53 5.46 6.68
CA GLU A 76 23.46 5.69 5.57
C GLU A 76 24.08 4.38 5.07
N GLY A 77 24.36 3.44 5.97
CA GLY A 77 24.84 2.10 5.62
C GLY A 77 23.81 1.34 4.79
N LEU A 78 22.55 1.31 5.23
CA LEU A 78 21.44 0.66 4.50
C LEU A 78 21.19 1.32 3.15
N ALA A 79 21.20 2.66 3.09
CA ALA A 79 21.02 3.36 1.81
C ALA A 79 22.10 2.97 0.81
N LYS A 80 23.38 2.99 1.23
CA LYS A 80 24.52 2.61 0.36
C LYS A 80 24.49 1.15 -0.08
N ALA A 81 23.91 0.26 0.73
CA ALA A 81 23.83 -1.17 0.42
C ALA A 81 22.77 -1.51 -0.64
N HIS A 82 21.67 -0.74 -0.68
CA HIS A 82 20.47 -1.15 -1.43
C HIS A 82 19.96 -0.10 -2.44
N ILE A 83 20.49 1.12 -2.42
CA ILE A 83 20.03 2.21 -3.29
C ILE A 83 21.22 2.73 -4.10
N LYS A 84 21.02 2.96 -5.40
CA LYS A 84 22.04 3.57 -6.27
C LYS A 84 22.38 4.96 -5.76
N LYS A 85 23.66 5.30 -5.75
CA LYS A 85 24.21 6.52 -5.11
C LYS A 85 23.48 7.81 -5.54
N GLU A 86 23.17 7.93 -6.81
CA GLU A 86 22.49 9.09 -7.41
C GLU A 86 21.05 9.27 -6.94
N HIS A 87 20.45 8.23 -6.37
CA HIS A 87 19.08 8.20 -5.88
C HIS A 87 18.95 8.22 -4.35
N ILE A 88 20.09 8.22 -3.65
CA ILE A 88 20.09 8.37 -2.20
C ILE A 88 19.78 9.81 -1.85
N GLY A 89 18.70 10.02 -1.13
CA GLY A 89 18.30 11.32 -0.59
C GLY A 89 18.83 11.56 0.81
N SER A 90 17.97 12.03 1.69
CA SER A 90 18.29 12.38 3.07
C SER A 90 18.12 11.19 4.01
N THR A 91 18.94 11.13 5.06
CA THR A 91 18.69 10.32 6.25
C THR A 91 18.08 11.19 7.34
N ILE A 92 16.90 10.77 7.85
CA ILE A 92 16.12 11.53 8.82
C ILE A 92 16.08 10.74 10.13
N THR A 93 16.55 11.37 11.21
CA THR A 93 16.44 10.80 12.56
C THR A 93 15.72 11.80 13.46
N GLN A 94 14.67 11.34 14.13
CA GLN A 94 13.84 12.18 15.01
C GLN A 94 13.48 11.41 16.26
N ILE A 95 13.40 12.11 17.40
CA ILE A 95 12.89 11.54 18.64
C ILE A 95 11.39 11.72 18.64
N GLU A 96 10.67 10.63 18.76
CA GLU A 96 9.22 10.64 18.67
C GLU A 96 8.58 9.91 19.84
N ARG A 97 7.54 10.52 20.39
CA ARG A 97 6.71 9.85 21.41
C ARG A 97 5.97 8.65 20.82
N LYS A 98 5.53 8.78 19.60
CA LYS A 98 4.87 7.73 18.82
C LYS A 98 5.49 7.70 17.42
N PRO A 99 6.30 6.71 17.09
CA PRO A 99 6.95 6.60 15.79
C PRO A 99 6.01 6.79 14.60
N SER A 100 4.80 6.24 14.67
CA SER A 100 3.80 6.40 13.62
C SER A 100 3.43 7.87 13.36
N GLU A 101 3.34 8.70 14.41
CA GLU A 101 3.01 10.14 14.28
C GLU A 101 4.13 10.89 13.56
N GLY A 102 5.38 10.64 13.92
CA GLY A 102 6.53 11.21 13.22
C GLY A 102 6.55 10.82 11.75
N ILE A 103 6.35 9.53 11.45
CA ILE A 103 6.37 9.01 10.08
C ILE A 103 5.29 9.68 9.22
N TYR A 104 4.01 9.63 9.62
CA TYR A 104 2.98 10.21 8.75
C TYR A 104 3.02 11.76 8.72
N THR A 105 3.58 12.42 9.73
CA THR A 105 3.81 13.86 9.71
C THR A 105 4.84 14.23 8.66
N VAL A 106 5.95 13.50 8.60
CA VAL A 106 6.99 13.68 7.57
C VAL A 106 6.45 13.32 6.18
N ALA A 107 5.74 12.20 6.05
CA ALA A 107 5.11 11.78 4.79
C ALA A 107 4.16 12.86 4.25
N ASN A 108 3.35 13.47 5.13
CA ASN A 108 2.34 14.48 4.79
C ASN A 108 2.91 15.89 4.58
N SER A 109 4.22 16.08 4.64
CA SER A 109 4.87 17.41 4.46
C SER A 109 4.76 17.99 3.05
N GLY A 110 4.19 17.26 2.10
CA GLY A 110 4.09 17.64 0.69
C GLY A 110 5.35 17.41 -0.12
N ARG A 111 6.36 16.72 0.45
CA ARG A 111 7.63 16.40 -0.22
C ARG A 111 7.69 14.99 -0.79
N TYR A 112 6.78 14.11 -0.39
CA TYR A 112 6.80 12.70 -0.73
C TYR A 112 5.59 12.32 -1.58
N ASP A 113 5.82 11.39 -2.49
CA ASP A 113 4.80 10.83 -3.38
C ASP A 113 4.39 9.41 -2.95
N LEU A 114 5.26 8.73 -2.17
CA LEU A 114 5.07 7.36 -1.72
C LEU A 114 5.77 7.12 -0.38
N VAL A 115 5.15 6.35 0.50
CA VAL A 115 5.80 5.71 1.65
C VAL A 115 5.98 4.23 1.34
N VAL A 116 7.18 3.69 1.54
CA VAL A 116 7.44 2.24 1.43
C VAL A 116 7.86 1.74 2.80
N MET A 117 7.13 0.77 3.35
CA MET A 117 7.44 0.25 4.68
C MET A 117 7.10 -1.24 4.82
N ALA A 118 7.72 -1.91 5.79
CA ALA A 118 7.40 -3.28 6.09
C ALA A 118 6.01 -3.42 6.73
N THR A 119 5.34 -4.55 6.53
CA THR A 119 4.08 -4.86 7.22
C THR A 119 4.27 -5.03 8.72
N HIS A 120 5.43 -5.56 9.15
CA HIS A 120 5.79 -5.83 10.54
C HIS A 120 7.15 -5.22 10.85
N GLY A 121 7.35 -4.84 12.12
CA GLY A 121 8.64 -4.42 12.64
C GLY A 121 9.34 -5.53 13.43
N ALA A 122 10.18 -5.15 14.40
CA ALA A 122 10.95 -6.07 15.24
C ALA A 122 10.07 -6.99 16.12
N ASP A 123 8.85 -6.58 16.47
CA ASP A 123 7.89 -7.40 17.21
C ASP A 123 7.14 -8.31 16.23
N ASP A 124 7.67 -9.50 16.03
CA ASP A 124 7.23 -10.54 15.09
C ASP A 124 6.01 -11.31 15.64
N SER A 125 4.89 -10.63 15.87
CA SER A 125 3.62 -11.29 16.16
C SER A 125 3.05 -11.84 14.86
N MET A 126 3.07 -13.17 14.70
CA MET A 126 2.55 -13.88 13.54
C MET A 126 1.15 -13.35 13.13
N HIS A 127 1.00 -12.93 11.92
CA HIS A 127 -0.26 -12.65 11.20
C HIS A 127 -1.01 -11.33 11.49
N LEU A 128 -0.39 -10.34 12.11
CA LEU A 128 -1.05 -9.05 12.31
C LEU A 128 -0.24 -7.91 11.70
N LEU A 129 -0.87 -7.02 10.94
CA LEU A 129 -0.28 -5.77 10.49
C LEU A 129 0.28 -5.00 11.70
N GLY A 130 1.55 -4.60 11.66
CA GLY A 130 2.19 -3.88 12.74
C GLY A 130 1.46 -2.58 13.09
N GLY A 131 1.29 -2.30 14.37
CA GLY A 131 0.50 -1.15 14.83
C GLY A 131 1.04 0.21 14.33
N THR A 132 2.33 0.32 14.04
CA THR A 132 2.91 1.52 13.40
C THR A 132 2.47 1.61 11.95
N THR A 133 2.57 0.51 11.19
CA THR A 133 2.19 0.44 9.78
C THR A 133 0.71 0.72 9.58
N GLU A 134 -0.16 0.11 10.39
CA GLU A 134 -1.60 0.38 10.37
C GLU A 134 -1.90 1.87 10.55
N LYS A 135 -1.27 2.52 11.53
CA LYS A 135 -1.48 3.95 11.79
C LYS A 135 -0.94 4.82 10.66
N VAL A 136 0.18 4.43 10.03
CA VAL A 136 0.71 5.17 8.87
C VAL A 136 -0.26 5.05 7.70
N ILE A 137 -0.76 3.86 7.35
CA ILE A 137 -1.78 3.67 6.32
C ILE A 137 -3.02 4.53 6.61
N ARG A 138 -3.45 4.55 7.88
CA ARG A 138 -4.64 5.30 8.31
C ARG A 138 -4.50 6.82 8.21
N HIS A 139 -3.31 7.36 8.45
CA HIS A 139 -3.09 8.80 8.57
C HIS A 139 -2.26 9.43 7.45
N SER A 140 -1.60 8.62 6.62
CA SER A 140 -0.86 9.13 5.47
C SER A 140 -1.81 9.73 4.44
N LYS A 141 -1.43 10.87 3.88
CA LYS A 141 -2.10 11.49 2.73
C LYS A 141 -1.53 11.02 1.39
N VAL A 142 -0.34 10.47 1.42
CA VAL A 142 0.30 9.87 0.25
C VAL A 142 0.12 8.36 0.28
N PRO A 143 0.16 7.69 -0.87
CA PRO A 143 0.09 6.23 -0.94
C PRO A 143 1.12 5.54 -0.04
N VAL A 144 0.74 4.38 0.51
CA VAL A 144 1.63 3.55 1.34
C VAL A 144 1.74 2.17 0.71
N LEU A 145 2.96 1.81 0.31
CA LEU A 145 3.30 0.48 -0.15
C LEU A 145 3.86 -0.33 1.03
N THR A 146 3.16 -1.38 1.39
CA THR A 146 3.60 -2.32 2.44
C THR A 146 4.25 -3.55 1.83
N ILE A 147 5.40 -3.94 2.39
CA ILE A 147 6.19 -5.09 1.95
C ILE A 147 6.14 -6.17 3.02
N PRO A 148 5.60 -7.37 2.73
CA PRO A 148 5.63 -8.51 3.64
C PRO A 148 7.06 -9.01 3.89
N LYS A 149 7.29 -9.65 5.06
CA LYS A 149 8.61 -10.10 5.52
C LYS A 149 9.34 -11.01 4.53
N GLU A 150 8.60 -11.90 3.87
CA GLU A 150 9.18 -12.96 3.02
C GLU A 150 9.15 -12.62 1.52
N LYS A 151 8.82 -11.38 1.16
CA LYS A 151 8.66 -10.98 -0.23
C LYS A 151 9.55 -9.79 -0.56
N SER A 152 10.14 -9.85 -1.74
CA SER A 152 10.72 -8.70 -2.42
C SER A 152 9.76 -8.23 -3.52
N LEU A 153 9.91 -6.99 -3.95
CA LEU A 153 9.30 -6.51 -5.18
C LEU A 153 10.14 -7.05 -6.34
N ASP A 154 9.90 -8.29 -6.75
CA ASP A 154 10.52 -8.81 -7.96
C ASP A 154 9.85 -8.21 -9.21
N LYS A 155 9.68 -8.97 -10.25
CA LYS A 155 8.96 -8.51 -11.43
C LYS A 155 7.46 -8.38 -11.12
N LEU A 156 6.91 -7.18 -11.23
CA LEU A 156 5.49 -6.90 -11.07
C LEU A 156 4.80 -7.05 -12.42
N THR A 157 4.11 -8.17 -12.63
CA THR A 157 3.41 -8.48 -13.89
C THR A 157 1.90 -8.48 -13.77
N ARG A 158 1.37 -8.63 -12.56
CA ARG A 158 -0.07 -8.71 -12.30
C ARG A 158 -0.46 -7.84 -11.10
N LEU A 159 -1.16 -6.74 -11.39
CA LEU A 159 -1.69 -5.81 -10.40
C LEU A 159 -3.15 -6.15 -10.11
N VAL A 160 -3.44 -6.67 -8.94
CA VAL A 160 -4.83 -7.00 -8.56
C VAL A 160 -5.49 -5.78 -7.92
N VAL A 161 -6.63 -5.40 -8.45
CA VAL A 161 -7.41 -4.24 -8.01
C VAL A 161 -8.81 -4.71 -7.62
N PRO A 162 -9.07 -4.96 -6.33
CA PRO A 162 -10.43 -5.22 -5.87
C PRO A 162 -11.32 -4.01 -6.08
N ILE A 163 -12.46 -4.22 -6.75
CA ILE A 163 -13.36 -3.15 -7.15
C ILE A 163 -14.79 -3.44 -6.67
N ASP A 164 -15.38 -2.45 -6.00
CA ASP A 164 -16.78 -2.45 -5.57
C ASP A 164 -17.61 -1.34 -6.24
N PHE A 165 -16.99 -0.64 -7.20
CA PHE A 165 -17.56 0.52 -7.91
C PHE A 165 -17.90 1.72 -7.03
N SER A 166 -17.35 1.79 -5.83
CA SER A 166 -17.32 3.05 -5.08
C SER A 166 -16.33 4.02 -5.73
N GLU A 167 -16.53 5.31 -5.53
CA GLU A 167 -15.58 6.34 -5.97
C GLU A 167 -14.16 6.06 -5.45
N HIS A 168 -14.06 5.50 -4.26
CA HIS A 168 -12.79 5.18 -3.63
C HIS A 168 -12.06 4.02 -4.33
N SER A 169 -12.76 2.93 -4.67
CA SER A 169 -12.15 1.82 -5.42
C SER A 169 -11.71 2.24 -6.83
N MET A 170 -12.45 3.16 -7.44
CA MET A 170 -12.09 3.72 -8.75
C MET A 170 -10.80 4.58 -8.68
N GLN A 171 -10.53 5.26 -7.57
CA GLN A 171 -9.25 5.97 -7.39
C GLN A 171 -8.06 5.01 -7.26
N ALA A 172 -8.23 3.85 -6.62
CA ALA A 172 -7.21 2.80 -6.61
C ALA A 172 -6.92 2.28 -8.02
N LEU A 173 -7.95 2.12 -8.83
CA LEU A 173 -7.83 1.71 -10.24
C LEU A 173 -7.00 2.73 -11.04
N ARG A 174 -7.23 4.03 -10.86
CA ARG A 174 -6.43 5.07 -11.51
C ARG A 174 -4.94 4.95 -11.16
N ALA A 175 -4.61 4.72 -9.89
CA ALA A 175 -3.23 4.51 -9.49
C ALA A 175 -2.64 3.23 -10.12
N ALA A 176 -3.44 2.15 -10.20
CA ALA A 176 -3.02 0.91 -10.84
C ALA A 176 -2.73 1.10 -12.33
N PHE A 177 -3.51 1.90 -13.06
CA PHE A 177 -3.24 2.23 -14.48
C PHE A 177 -1.87 2.89 -14.67
N GLU A 178 -1.55 3.86 -13.83
CA GLU A 178 -0.25 4.52 -13.91
C GLU A 178 0.92 3.58 -13.58
N LEU A 179 0.73 2.68 -12.62
CA LEU A 179 1.74 1.69 -12.27
C LEU A 179 1.90 0.62 -13.34
N ALA A 180 0.79 0.13 -13.90
CA ALA A 180 0.80 -0.92 -14.91
C ALA A 180 1.55 -0.47 -16.18
N LYS A 181 1.47 0.80 -16.54
CA LYS A 181 2.25 1.39 -17.66
C LYS A 181 3.76 1.29 -17.41
N GLU A 182 4.20 1.63 -16.20
CA GLU A 182 5.62 1.65 -15.85
C GLU A 182 6.19 0.23 -15.68
N PHE A 183 5.35 -0.69 -15.19
CA PHE A 183 5.76 -2.07 -14.95
C PHE A 183 5.50 -3.01 -16.13
N GLU A 184 4.84 -2.54 -17.19
CA GLU A 184 4.33 -3.37 -18.30
C GLU A 184 3.48 -4.54 -17.76
N ALA A 185 2.60 -4.26 -16.81
CA ALA A 185 1.83 -5.23 -16.07
C ALA A 185 0.37 -5.28 -16.53
N THR A 186 -0.24 -6.46 -16.39
CA THR A 186 -1.68 -6.66 -16.53
C THR A 186 -2.40 -6.19 -15.26
N ILE A 187 -3.51 -5.48 -15.42
CA ILE A 187 -4.42 -5.18 -14.31
C ILE A 187 -5.48 -6.27 -14.23
N VAL A 188 -5.65 -6.83 -13.05
CA VAL A 188 -6.74 -7.75 -12.73
C VAL A 188 -7.79 -7.02 -11.92
N LEU A 189 -8.94 -6.74 -12.54
CA LEU A 189 -10.11 -6.18 -11.87
C LEU A 189 -10.84 -7.31 -11.13
N LEU A 190 -10.76 -7.31 -9.81
CA LEU A 190 -11.34 -8.34 -8.96
C LEU A 190 -12.64 -7.84 -8.32
N ASN A 191 -13.77 -8.43 -8.68
CA ASN A 191 -15.03 -8.19 -7.99
C ASN A 191 -15.44 -9.41 -7.16
N VAL A 192 -15.81 -9.19 -5.91
CA VAL A 192 -16.28 -10.26 -5.02
C VAL A 192 -17.74 -10.02 -4.69
N ILE A 193 -18.56 -11.03 -5.01
CA ILE A 193 -19.98 -11.05 -4.67
C ILE A 193 -20.13 -11.82 -3.36
N GLU A 194 -20.46 -11.12 -2.29
CA GLU A 194 -20.72 -11.75 -1.00
C GLU A 194 -22.09 -12.44 -1.00
N LEU A 195 -22.09 -13.75 -0.71
CA LEU A 195 -23.29 -14.57 -0.70
C LEU A 195 -24.18 -14.34 0.53
N TYR A 196 -23.66 -13.63 1.55
CA TYR A 196 -24.39 -13.28 2.75
C TYR A 196 -24.19 -11.80 3.07
N SER A 197 -25.27 -11.02 3.14
CA SER A 197 -25.20 -9.70 3.74
C SER A 197 -25.39 -9.82 5.26
N ALA A 198 -24.49 -9.26 6.04
CA ALA A 198 -24.62 -9.20 7.49
C ALA A 198 -25.92 -8.46 7.87
N GLY A 199 -26.90 -9.19 8.38
CA GLY A 199 -28.17 -8.60 8.86
C GLY A 199 -29.42 -9.44 8.70
N SER A 200 -29.34 -10.63 8.09
CA SER A 200 -30.51 -11.52 7.97
C SER A 200 -30.28 -12.88 8.64
N ASP A 201 -30.42 -12.91 9.97
CA ASP A 201 -30.36 -14.16 10.78
C ASP A 201 -31.46 -15.19 10.43
N MET A 202 -32.28 -14.96 9.40
CA MET A 202 -33.46 -15.78 9.10
C MET A 202 -33.72 -16.02 7.60
N MET A 203 -32.75 -15.93 6.72
CA MET A 203 -33.01 -16.37 5.32
C MET A 203 -32.39 -17.77 5.10
N PRO A 204 -33.20 -18.75 4.63
CA PRO A 204 -32.66 -20.02 4.20
C PRO A 204 -31.73 -19.78 2.99
N TYR A 205 -30.69 -20.62 2.89
CA TYR A 205 -29.78 -20.70 1.75
C TYR A 205 -30.59 -20.74 0.44
N VAL A 206 -30.69 -19.61 -0.23
CA VAL A 206 -31.22 -19.56 -1.60
C VAL A 206 -29.97 -19.59 -2.48
N PRO A 207 -29.80 -20.62 -3.32
CA PRO A 207 -28.73 -20.62 -4.32
C PRO A 207 -28.99 -19.45 -5.26
N VAL A 208 -28.24 -18.36 -5.07
CA VAL A 208 -28.30 -17.22 -6.00
C VAL A 208 -27.54 -17.65 -7.24
N ASN A 209 -28.29 -17.93 -8.30
CA ASN A 209 -27.69 -18.13 -9.61
C ASN A 209 -27.21 -16.75 -10.09
N ILE A 210 -25.95 -16.46 -9.87
CA ILE A 210 -25.36 -15.19 -10.26
C ILE A 210 -24.93 -15.32 -11.71
N ASP A 211 -25.46 -14.48 -12.55
CA ASP A 211 -25.06 -14.30 -13.93
C ASP A 211 -23.72 -13.56 -13.97
N GLU A 212 -22.62 -14.31 -14.05
CA GLU A 212 -21.26 -13.75 -14.12
C GLU A 212 -21.06 -12.88 -15.37
N GLN A 213 -21.69 -13.27 -16.48
CA GLN A 213 -21.64 -12.51 -17.71
C GLN A 213 -22.33 -11.13 -17.54
N GLY A 214 -23.50 -11.10 -16.94
CA GLY A 214 -24.20 -9.84 -16.65
C GLY A 214 -23.47 -8.96 -15.66
N VAL A 215 -22.77 -9.56 -14.68
CA VAL A 215 -21.87 -8.82 -13.76
C VAL A 215 -20.72 -8.20 -14.54
N TYR A 216 -20.04 -8.97 -15.38
CA TYR A 216 -18.96 -8.49 -16.23
C TYR A 216 -19.41 -7.35 -17.15
N GLU A 217 -20.54 -7.51 -17.85
CA GLU A 217 -21.08 -6.47 -18.74
C GLU A 217 -21.35 -5.16 -17.99
N ASN A 218 -21.93 -5.24 -16.80
CA ASN A 218 -22.16 -4.08 -15.95
C ASN A 218 -20.84 -3.45 -15.47
N MET A 219 -19.83 -4.26 -15.15
CA MET A 219 -18.48 -3.79 -14.82
C MET A 219 -17.88 -3.00 -15.98
N MET A 220 -17.99 -3.51 -17.21
CA MET A 220 -17.41 -2.87 -18.40
C MET A 220 -18.10 -1.55 -18.73
N VAL A 221 -19.42 -1.46 -18.56
CA VAL A 221 -20.14 -0.18 -18.73
C VAL A 221 -19.61 0.88 -17.77
N ARG A 222 -19.52 0.56 -16.47
CA ARG A 222 -19.02 1.49 -15.45
C ARG A 222 -17.55 1.83 -15.64
N LEU A 223 -16.75 0.86 -16.07
CA LEU A 223 -15.34 1.10 -16.36
C LEU A 223 -15.18 2.03 -17.57
N SER A 224 -15.99 1.85 -18.63
CA SER A 224 -15.98 2.74 -19.80
C SER A 224 -16.31 4.17 -19.40
N GLU A 225 -17.39 4.38 -18.66
CA GLU A 225 -17.78 5.68 -18.13
C GLU A 225 -16.63 6.34 -17.32
N TYR A 226 -16.01 5.58 -16.45
CA TYR A 226 -14.89 6.06 -15.63
C TYR A 226 -13.66 6.42 -16.48
N VAL A 227 -13.30 5.59 -17.46
CA VAL A 227 -12.16 5.83 -18.35
C VAL A 227 -12.41 7.12 -19.15
N ASP A 228 -13.58 7.27 -19.72
CA ASP A 228 -13.94 8.45 -20.53
C ASP A 228 -13.89 9.76 -19.71
N GLU A 229 -14.33 9.71 -18.45
CA GLU A 229 -14.40 10.88 -17.57
C GLU A 229 -13.08 11.21 -16.87
N GLN A 230 -12.39 10.19 -16.35
CA GLN A 230 -11.28 10.36 -15.40
C GLN A 230 -9.90 10.05 -15.99
N VAL A 231 -9.84 9.32 -17.11
CA VAL A 231 -8.60 8.88 -17.75
C VAL A 231 -8.70 9.04 -19.28
N PRO A 232 -9.08 10.22 -19.79
CA PRO A 232 -9.41 10.44 -21.22
C PRO A 232 -8.23 10.23 -22.17
N GLU A 233 -7.02 10.08 -21.65
CA GLU A 233 -5.84 9.68 -22.40
C GLU A 233 -5.86 8.18 -22.80
N PHE A 234 -6.81 7.40 -22.32
CA PHE A 234 -7.02 6.00 -22.67
C PHE A 234 -8.43 5.75 -23.19
N GLN A 235 -8.58 4.69 -23.95
CA GLN A 235 -9.86 4.12 -24.39
C GLN A 235 -9.92 2.66 -24.00
N LEU A 236 -11.08 2.21 -23.51
CA LEU A 236 -11.34 0.80 -23.27
C LEU A 236 -11.64 0.13 -24.62
N ARG A 237 -10.88 -0.92 -24.93
CA ARG A 237 -11.09 -1.75 -26.13
C ARG A 237 -11.37 -3.19 -25.72
N GLN A 238 -12.47 -3.71 -26.19
CA GLN A 238 -12.77 -5.12 -26.00
C GLN A 238 -11.86 -5.98 -26.87
N SER A 239 -11.20 -6.97 -26.28
CA SER A 239 -10.30 -7.87 -26.99
C SER A 239 -11.03 -8.94 -27.81
N GLY A 240 -12.33 -9.15 -27.56
CA GLY A 240 -13.12 -10.22 -28.13
C GLY A 240 -12.93 -11.56 -27.40
N VAL A 241 -12.09 -11.62 -26.38
CA VAL A 241 -11.96 -12.75 -25.46
C VAL A 241 -12.74 -12.42 -24.20
N VAL A 242 -13.56 -13.32 -23.72
CA VAL A 242 -14.41 -13.11 -22.54
C VAL A 242 -13.54 -12.79 -21.31
N PHE A 243 -13.93 -11.77 -20.56
CA PHE A 243 -13.22 -11.26 -19.36
C PHE A 243 -11.82 -10.69 -19.60
N THR A 244 -11.45 -10.41 -20.84
CA THR A 244 -10.18 -9.78 -21.19
C THR A 244 -10.41 -8.55 -22.05
N ASP A 245 -9.79 -7.42 -21.72
CA ASP A 245 -9.91 -6.14 -22.40
C ASP A 245 -8.55 -5.44 -22.44
N GLU A 246 -8.49 -4.31 -23.11
CA GLU A 246 -7.27 -3.49 -23.18
C GLU A 246 -7.63 -2.02 -22.94
N LEU A 247 -6.78 -1.32 -22.21
CA LEU A 247 -6.74 0.14 -22.20
C LEU A 247 -5.68 0.60 -23.20
N VAL A 248 -6.10 1.30 -24.23
CA VAL A 248 -5.22 1.78 -25.28
C VAL A 248 -5.10 3.29 -25.20
N SER A 249 -3.88 3.82 -25.23
CA SER A 249 -3.66 5.26 -25.23
C SER A 249 -4.26 5.90 -26.48
N THR A 250 -4.99 7.01 -26.30
CA THR A 250 -5.60 7.77 -27.39
C THR A 250 -4.56 8.50 -28.25
N LYS A 251 -3.41 8.86 -27.67
CA LYS A 251 -2.31 9.58 -28.33
C LYS A 251 -1.21 8.66 -28.85
N HIS A 252 -1.01 7.54 -28.17
CA HIS A 252 0.06 6.57 -28.39
C HIS A 252 -0.52 5.15 -28.42
N PRO A 253 -1.13 4.71 -29.54
CA PRO A 253 -1.81 3.42 -29.62
C PRO A 253 -0.91 2.18 -29.35
N GLU A 254 0.40 2.35 -29.40
CA GLU A 254 1.40 1.36 -29.01
C GLU A 254 1.47 1.14 -27.49
N LEU A 255 1.03 2.15 -26.72
CA LEU A 255 0.92 2.04 -25.25
C LEU A 255 -0.42 1.46 -24.89
N LYS A 256 -0.40 0.26 -24.38
CA LYS A 256 -1.58 -0.45 -23.91
C LYS A 256 -1.35 -1.08 -22.53
N VAL A 257 -2.42 -1.24 -21.80
CA VAL A 257 -2.47 -1.95 -20.52
C VAL A 257 -3.52 -3.05 -20.66
N ASP A 258 -3.09 -4.29 -20.49
CA ASP A 258 -4.00 -5.43 -20.54
C ASP A 258 -4.85 -5.47 -19.26
N LEU A 259 -6.15 -5.73 -19.44
CA LEU A 259 -7.13 -5.87 -18.38
C LEU A 259 -7.68 -7.29 -18.35
N GLU A 260 -7.72 -7.86 -17.18
CA GLU A 260 -8.42 -9.12 -16.91
C GLU A 260 -9.49 -8.87 -15.85
N THR A 261 -10.68 -9.37 -16.07
CA THR A 261 -11.79 -9.24 -15.11
C THR A 261 -12.05 -10.57 -14.44
N VAL A 262 -12.07 -10.58 -13.12
CA VAL A 262 -12.36 -11.77 -12.31
C VAL A 262 -13.53 -11.49 -11.38
N VAL A 263 -14.53 -12.36 -11.43
CA VAL A 263 -15.70 -12.30 -10.54
C VAL A 263 -15.67 -13.52 -9.64
N LEU A 264 -15.50 -13.28 -8.34
CA LEU A 264 -15.53 -14.33 -7.32
C LEU A 264 -16.84 -14.29 -6.54
N LYS A 265 -17.20 -15.43 -5.96
CA LYS A 265 -18.34 -15.60 -5.06
C LYS A 265 -17.83 -16.17 -3.75
N GLY A 266 -18.15 -15.52 -2.65
CA GLY A 266 -17.66 -15.98 -1.35
C GLY A 266 -18.49 -15.48 -0.19
N VAL A 267 -18.14 -15.95 1.00
CA VAL A 267 -18.79 -15.56 2.25
C VAL A 267 -18.25 -14.21 2.73
N SER A 268 -16.99 -13.91 2.40
CA SER A 268 -16.31 -12.72 2.88
C SER A 268 -15.35 -12.19 1.82
N ALA A 269 -15.57 -10.95 1.40
CA ALA A 269 -14.75 -10.32 0.36
C ALA A 269 -13.25 -10.33 0.69
N HIS A 270 -12.86 -10.11 1.96
CA HIS A 270 -11.44 -10.06 2.30
C HIS A 270 -10.75 -11.41 2.17
N HIS A 271 -11.40 -12.54 2.49
CA HIS A 271 -10.83 -13.87 2.30
C HIS A 271 -10.61 -14.16 0.82
N GLU A 272 -11.63 -13.96 0.00
CA GLU A 272 -11.53 -14.20 -1.44
C GLU A 272 -10.46 -13.33 -2.11
N ILE A 273 -10.32 -12.07 -1.67
CA ILE A 273 -9.27 -11.17 -2.17
C ILE A 273 -7.89 -11.69 -1.79
N VAL A 274 -7.68 -12.06 -0.52
CA VAL A 274 -6.38 -12.55 -0.04
C VAL A 274 -5.99 -13.84 -0.75
N ASP A 275 -6.88 -14.81 -0.82
CA ASP A 275 -6.61 -16.11 -1.45
C ASP A 275 -6.27 -15.91 -2.94
N TYR A 276 -7.04 -15.10 -3.66
CA TYR A 276 -6.78 -14.82 -5.06
C TYR A 276 -5.44 -14.12 -5.28
N VAL A 277 -5.16 -13.08 -4.50
CA VAL A 277 -3.92 -12.29 -4.65
C VAL A 277 -2.70 -13.13 -4.30
N ASP A 278 -2.75 -13.92 -3.24
CA ASP A 278 -1.62 -14.74 -2.81
C ASP A 278 -1.25 -15.80 -3.87
N GLU A 279 -2.21 -16.28 -4.64
CA GLU A 279 -2.01 -17.28 -5.70
C GLU A 279 -1.68 -16.64 -7.06
N HIS A 280 -2.35 -15.56 -7.44
CA HIS A 280 -2.36 -15.04 -8.81
C HIS A 280 -1.83 -13.62 -8.99
N GLY A 281 -1.60 -12.87 -7.91
CA GLY A 281 -1.17 -11.48 -7.96
C GLY A 281 0.31 -11.28 -7.58
N ASP A 282 0.89 -10.18 -8.03
CA ASP A 282 2.22 -9.73 -7.60
C ASP A 282 2.13 -8.50 -6.69
N LEU A 283 1.17 -7.63 -6.94
CA LEU A 283 0.89 -6.43 -6.16
C LEU A 283 -0.62 -6.25 -6.03
N LEU A 284 -1.06 -6.00 -4.82
CA LEU A 284 -2.43 -5.60 -4.53
C LEU A 284 -2.53 -4.08 -4.47
N VAL A 285 -3.52 -3.49 -5.15
CA VAL A 285 -3.77 -2.04 -5.11
C VAL A 285 -5.19 -1.81 -4.60
N MET A 286 -5.32 -1.17 -3.43
CA MET A 286 -6.61 -0.91 -2.81
C MET A 286 -6.72 0.52 -2.29
N SER A 287 -7.95 1.05 -2.26
CA SER A 287 -8.24 2.27 -1.49
C SER A 287 -8.35 1.96 0.00
N THR A 288 -8.06 2.94 0.85
CA THR A 288 -8.26 2.80 2.30
C THR A 288 -9.74 2.82 2.72
N HIS A 289 -10.66 3.19 1.82
CA HIS A 289 -12.11 3.27 2.08
C HIS A 289 -12.87 2.56 0.95
N GLY A 290 -14.06 2.04 1.28
CA GLY A 290 -15.01 1.47 0.33
C GLY A 290 -16.37 2.17 0.42
N ARG A 291 -17.46 1.47 0.05
CA ARG A 291 -18.83 2.00 -0.02
C ARG A 291 -19.35 2.65 1.26
N THR A 292 -18.90 2.25 2.42
CA THR A 292 -19.46 2.72 3.71
C THR A 292 -18.91 4.04 4.18
N GLY A 293 -17.89 4.61 3.55
CA GLY A 293 -17.39 6.00 3.67
C GLY A 293 -17.42 6.69 5.05
N LEU A 294 -17.56 5.93 6.14
CA LEU A 294 -17.74 6.47 7.48
C LEU A 294 -16.41 7.02 8.01
N ALA A 295 -16.40 8.32 8.19
CA ALA A 295 -15.40 9.13 8.89
C ALA A 295 -13.96 9.11 8.31
N ARG A 296 -13.46 10.27 8.01
CA ARG A 296 -12.14 10.65 7.43
C ARG A 296 -10.88 10.00 8.04
N ILE A 297 -11.00 9.10 9.00
CA ILE A 297 -9.87 8.58 9.81
C ILE A 297 -9.87 7.05 9.94
N LEU A 298 -10.85 6.33 9.41
CA LEU A 298 -10.93 4.87 9.54
C LEU A 298 -10.51 4.17 8.25
N ILE A 299 -9.70 3.13 8.35
CA ILE A 299 -9.49 2.17 7.25
C ILE A 299 -10.76 1.34 7.11
N GLY A 300 -11.21 1.06 5.89
CA GLY A 300 -12.33 0.16 5.64
C GLY A 300 -12.03 -1.25 6.16
N SER A 301 -13.04 -1.92 6.73
CA SER A 301 -12.89 -3.26 7.33
C SER A 301 -12.26 -4.26 6.36
N THR A 302 -12.67 -4.27 5.10
CA THR A 302 -12.11 -5.15 4.08
C THR A 302 -10.63 -4.84 3.84
N THR A 303 -10.27 -3.57 3.64
CA THR A 303 -8.88 -3.15 3.41
C THR A 303 -7.98 -3.47 4.60
N GLU A 304 -8.47 -3.25 5.82
CA GLU A 304 -7.74 -3.59 7.04
C GLU A 304 -7.49 -5.10 7.16
N GLN A 305 -8.52 -5.92 6.94
CA GLN A 305 -8.39 -7.38 6.99
C GLN A 305 -7.46 -7.91 5.88
N VAL A 306 -7.56 -7.38 4.67
CA VAL A 306 -6.66 -7.76 3.58
C VAL A 306 -5.22 -7.37 3.91
N ALA A 307 -4.97 -6.15 4.40
CA ALA A 307 -3.62 -5.71 4.79
C ALA A 307 -3.00 -6.55 5.93
N ARG A 308 -3.85 -7.15 6.79
CA ARG A 308 -3.41 -8.04 7.87
C ARG A 308 -3.03 -9.44 7.40
N HIS A 309 -3.65 -9.95 6.33
CA HIS A 309 -3.56 -11.36 5.96
C HIS A 309 -2.83 -11.61 4.64
N SER A 310 -2.73 -10.62 3.74
CA SER A 310 -2.06 -10.81 2.45
C SER A 310 -0.56 -11.00 2.62
N LYS A 311 -0.02 -11.99 1.90
CA LYS A 311 1.41 -12.30 1.80
C LYS A 311 2.07 -11.59 0.61
N LYS A 312 1.34 -10.74 -0.09
CA LYS A 312 1.84 -9.98 -1.23
C LYS A 312 2.01 -8.50 -0.87
N PRO A 313 2.90 -7.78 -1.56
CA PRO A 313 2.98 -6.34 -1.44
C PRO A 313 1.63 -5.68 -1.70
N MET A 314 1.30 -4.66 -0.91
CA MET A 314 0.03 -3.96 -1.03
C MET A 314 0.23 -2.45 -1.06
N LEU A 315 -0.26 -1.82 -2.12
CA LEU A 315 -0.34 -0.37 -2.23
C LEU A 315 -1.72 0.11 -1.77
N THR A 316 -1.73 0.90 -0.72
CA THR A 316 -2.96 1.55 -0.24
C THR A 316 -3.02 2.99 -0.71
N ILE A 317 -4.14 3.35 -1.34
CA ILE A 317 -4.41 4.70 -1.84
C ILE A 317 -5.43 5.36 -0.92
N ARG A 318 -5.08 6.51 -0.36
CA ARG A 318 -6.06 7.30 0.38
C ARG A 318 -6.87 8.15 -0.56
N SER A 319 -8.17 8.01 -0.49
CA SER A 319 -9.09 8.91 -1.18
C SER A 319 -8.99 10.32 -0.57
N LEU A 320 -8.62 11.28 -1.39
CA LEU A 320 -8.70 12.70 -1.06
C LEU A 320 -10.14 13.15 -1.37
N SER A 321 -10.99 13.20 -0.35
CA SER A 321 -12.32 13.82 -0.44
C SER A 321 -12.20 15.32 -0.36
#